data_804a3773982e4f5c366f690ea2c2a696
#
_entry.id   804a3773982e4f5c366f690ea2c2a696
#
_cell.length_a   1.000
_cell.length_b   1.000
_cell.length_c   1.000
_cell.angle_alpha   90.00
_cell.angle_beta   90.00
_cell.angle_gamma   90.00
#
_symmetry.space_group_name_H-M   'P 1'
#
loop_
_entity.id
_entity.type
_entity.pdbx_description
1 polymer ?
#
loop_
_entity_poly.entity_id
_entity_poly.type
_entity_poly.pdbx_seq_one_letter_code
_entity_poly.pdbx_strand_id
1 'polypeptide(L)'
;MSLLSGLSGWAVRWGHDGNLLNNRLDCVLRWVGMVANQTIDEQVERALAFIRDKAKELAQAKAERVYLEEFRKSKKAMLIQEASDKLKTAQERESYAYSHKDYLQILEALKIAVEKETFLQFSIKASELKFEQWRTIQANRRLEFGRYGNN
;
A
#
# COMPACT_ATOMS: atom_id res chain seq x y z
N MET A 1 34.73 10.26 24.08
CA MET A 1 35.39 11.59 24.06
C MET A 1 34.77 12.38 22.91
N SER A 2 34.11 13.47 23.32
CA SER A 2 33.89 14.73 22.59
C SER A 2 33.04 14.71 21.31
N LEU A 3 31.71 14.97 21.45
CA LEU A 3 30.86 15.62 20.46
C LEU A 3 29.87 16.57 21.19
N LEU A 4 30.39 17.58 21.87
CA LEU A 4 29.64 18.71 22.46
C LEU A 4 30.33 20.02 22.07
N SER A 5 30.33 20.37 20.78
CA SER A 5 30.79 21.70 20.34
C SER A 5 29.85 22.16 19.20
N GLY A 6 28.74 22.82 19.57
CA GLY A 6 27.81 23.38 18.58
C GLY A 6 26.66 24.19 19.14
N LEU A 7 26.68 24.58 20.41
CA LEU A 7 25.61 25.37 21.02
C LEU A 7 26.10 26.77 21.56
N SER A 8 27.01 27.42 20.86
CA SER A 8 27.42 28.77 21.18
C SER A 8 26.89 29.73 20.12
N GLY A 9 25.71 30.29 20.33
CA GLY A 9 25.19 31.30 19.40
C GLY A 9 23.80 31.87 19.68
N TRP A 10 23.19 31.60 20.83
CA TRP A 10 21.91 32.22 21.18
C TRP A 10 22.07 33.19 22.35
N ALA A 11 22.54 34.40 22.05
CA ALA A 11 22.50 35.52 22.99
C ALA A 11 21.04 35.94 23.17
N VAL A 12 20.42 35.54 24.27
CA VAL A 12 19.08 35.98 24.67
C VAL A 12 19.19 37.43 25.14
N ARG A 13 18.72 38.37 24.33
CA ARG A 13 18.54 39.75 24.72
C ARG A 13 17.40 39.84 25.74
N TRP A 14 17.68 40.17 26.99
CA TRP A 14 16.71 40.37 28.05
C TRP A 14 15.85 41.60 27.75
N GLY A 15 14.60 41.42 27.33
CA GLY A 15 13.56 42.45 27.33
C GLY A 15 12.76 42.36 28.62
N HIS A 16 12.40 43.51 29.19
CA HIS A 16 11.87 43.69 30.54
C HIS A 16 10.36 43.39 30.68
N ASP A 17 9.76 42.63 29.75
CA ASP A 17 8.31 42.41 29.70
C ASP A 17 8.00 40.96 30.00
N GLY A 18 7.11 40.73 31.00
CA GLY A 18 6.73 39.42 31.58
C GLY A 18 6.07 38.40 30.63
N ASN A 19 6.43 38.38 29.34
CA ASN A 19 5.82 37.56 28.31
C ASN A 19 6.75 36.45 27.77
N LEU A 20 7.84 36.12 28.45
CA LEU A 20 8.84 35.16 27.98
C LEU A 20 8.41 33.71 28.05
N LEU A 21 7.47 33.35 28.92
CA LEU A 21 6.99 31.97 29.06
C LEU A 21 6.02 31.58 27.94
N ASN A 22 5.16 32.51 27.50
CA ASN A 22 4.24 32.27 26.37
C ASN A 22 5.01 32.13 25.06
N ASN A 23 6.06 32.87 24.83
CA ASN A 23 6.84 32.84 23.59
C ASN A 23 7.67 31.54 23.46
N ARG A 24 8.11 30.96 24.59
CA ARG A 24 8.84 29.69 24.60
C ARG A 24 7.92 28.49 24.31
N LEU A 25 6.72 28.47 24.91
CA LEU A 25 5.72 27.44 24.67
C LEU A 25 5.21 27.50 23.23
N ASP A 26 4.98 28.69 22.71
CA ASP A 26 4.53 28.87 21.32
C ASP A 26 5.60 28.44 20.30
N CYS A 27 6.86 28.72 20.57
CA CYS A 27 7.99 28.27 19.74
C CYS A 27 8.13 26.74 19.76
N VAL A 28 7.97 26.09 20.92
CA VAL A 28 8.03 24.64 21.08
C VAL A 28 6.83 23.99 20.39
N LEU A 29 5.62 24.52 20.54
CA LEU A 29 4.42 24.02 19.90
C LEU A 29 4.49 24.15 18.38
N ARG A 30 5.03 25.26 17.86
CA ARG A 30 5.28 25.42 16.41
C ARG A 30 6.34 24.44 15.92
N TRP A 31 7.42 24.23 16.69
CA TRP A 31 8.47 23.28 16.34
C TRP A 31 7.96 21.84 16.34
N VAL A 32 7.21 21.43 17.38
CA VAL A 32 6.56 20.10 17.45
C VAL A 32 5.55 19.92 16.31
N GLY A 33 4.76 20.94 15.99
CA GLY A 33 3.84 20.92 14.85
C GLY A 33 4.57 20.78 13.51
N MET A 34 5.71 21.45 13.34
CA MET A 34 6.52 21.38 12.12
C MET A 34 7.19 20.01 11.97
N VAL A 35 7.74 19.44 13.05
CA VAL A 35 8.34 18.10 13.05
C VAL A 35 7.27 17.02 12.79
N ALA A 36 6.10 17.14 13.43
CA ALA A 36 4.99 16.22 13.19
C ALA A 36 4.49 16.28 11.73
N ASN A 37 4.51 17.47 11.13
CA ASN A 37 4.11 17.66 9.73
C ASN A 37 5.13 17.03 8.76
N GLN A 38 6.42 17.19 9.00
CA GLN A 38 7.46 16.55 8.19
C GLN A 38 7.37 15.02 8.21
N THR A 39 7.15 14.43 9.40
CA THR A 39 6.99 12.97 9.51
C THR A 39 5.74 12.44 8.80
N ILE A 40 4.65 13.20 8.76
CA ILE A 40 3.43 12.84 8.03
C ILE A 40 3.67 12.93 6.51
N ASP A 41 4.31 14.00 6.04
CA ASP A 41 4.61 14.19 4.62
C ASP A 41 5.58 13.11 4.10
N GLU A 42 6.61 12.73 4.88
CA GLU A 42 7.48 11.61 4.55
C GLU A 42 6.74 10.26 4.47
N GLN A 43 5.73 10.04 5.30
CA GLN A 43 4.92 8.82 5.23
C GLN A 43 4.08 8.77 3.96
N VAL A 44 3.55 9.92 3.52
CA VAL A 44 2.80 10.06 2.27
C VAL A 44 3.71 9.82 1.07
N GLU A 45 4.90 10.42 1.03
CA GLU A 45 5.86 10.20 -0.04
C GLU A 45 6.26 8.73 -0.16
N ARG A 46 6.50 8.06 0.97
CA ARG A 46 6.77 6.61 1.00
C ARG A 46 5.59 5.78 0.49
N ALA A 47 4.35 6.17 0.83
CA ALA A 47 3.16 5.49 0.35
C ALA A 47 2.98 5.65 -1.18
N LEU A 48 3.21 6.85 -1.71
CA LEU A 48 3.15 7.12 -3.15
C LEU A 48 4.26 6.39 -3.92
N ALA A 49 5.49 6.37 -3.39
CA ALA A 49 6.59 5.61 -3.96
C ALA A 49 6.26 4.11 -4.01
N PHE A 50 5.73 3.56 -2.91
CA PHE A 50 5.30 2.17 -2.83
C PHE A 50 4.25 1.82 -3.89
N ILE A 51 3.21 2.66 -4.06
CA ILE A 51 2.18 2.44 -5.09
C ILE A 51 2.80 2.40 -6.49
N ARG A 52 3.69 3.33 -6.80
CA ARG A 52 4.39 3.40 -8.10
C ARG A 52 5.23 2.16 -8.35
N ASP A 53 6.01 1.74 -7.37
CA ASP A 53 6.91 0.60 -7.49
C ASP A 53 6.14 -0.72 -7.63
N LYS A 54 5.02 -0.87 -6.91
CA LYS A 54 4.19 -2.09 -6.93
C LYS A 54 3.20 -2.17 -8.08
N ALA A 55 2.96 -1.08 -8.82
CA ALA A 55 2.01 -1.07 -9.93
C ALA A 55 2.34 -2.10 -11.02
N LYS A 56 3.63 -2.21 -11.40
CA LYS A 56 4.09 -3.19 -12.39
C LYS A 56 3.92 -4.63 -11.88
N GLU A 57 4.27 -4.88 -10.62
CA GLU A 57 4.15 -6.21 -10.02
C GLU A 57 2.69 -6.65 -9.91
N LEU A 58 1.78 -5.74 -9.54
CA LEU A 58 0.34 -6.01 -9.54
C LEU A 58 -0.19 -6.33 -10.94
N ALA A 59 0.23 -5.56 -11.96
CA ALA A 59 -0.17 -5.82 -13.34
C ALA A 59 0.28 -7.20 -13.81
N GLN A 60 1.50 -7.62 -13.46
CA GLN A 60 2.01 -8.96 -13.78
C GLN A 60 1.24 -10.07 -13.05
N ALA A 61 0.98 -9.90 -11.74
CA ALA A 61 0.21 -10.88 -10.96
C ALA A 61 -1.20 -11.06 -11.51
N LYS A 62 -1.86 -9.96 -11.91
CA LYS A 62 -3.18 -10.00 -12.56
C LYS A 62 -3.14 -10.72 -13.91
N ALA A 63 -2.14 -10.43 -14.73
CA ALA A 63 -1.97 -11.08 -16.02
C ALA A 63 -1.75 -12.60 -15.87
N GLU A 64 -0.92 -13.02 -14.89
CA GLU A 64 -0.65 -14.41 -14.57
C GLU A 64 -1.93 -15.14 -14.11
N ARG A 65 -2.73 -14.56 -13.23
CA ARG A 65 -4.02 -15.12 -12.82
C ARG A 65 -4.95 -15.32 -14.01
N VAL A 66 -5.14 -14.29 -14.84
CA VAL A 66 -6.02 -14.37 -16.02
C VAL A 66 -5.53 -15.44 -17.01
N TYR A 67 -4.22 -15.51 -17.24
CA TYR A 67 -3.63 -16.55 -18.07
C TYR A 67 -3.94 -17.96 -17.54
N LEU A 68 -3.73 -18.21 -16.25
CA LEU A 68 -4.00 -19.52 -15.65
C LEU A 68 -5.49 -19.88 -15.66
N GLU A 69 -6.38 -18.91 -15.48
CA GLU A 69 -7.83 -19.10 -15.58
C GLU A 69 -8.25 -19.59 -16.98
N GLU A 70 -7.70 -18.98 -18.03
CA GLU A 70 -7.99 -19.39 -19.41
C GLU A 70 -7.27 -20.70 -19.78
N PHE A 71 -6.00 -20.84 -19.35
CA PHE A 71 -5.24 -22.07 -19.61
C PHE A 71 -5.89 -23.30 -18.96
N ARG A 72 -6.47 -23.16 -17.77
CA ARG A 72 -7.24 -24.24 -17.12
C ARG A 72 -8.36 -24.78 -18.01
N LYS A 73 -9.09 -23.88 -18.72
CA LYS A 73 -10.16 -24.29 -19.63
C LYS A 73 -9.63 -25.08 -20.83
N SER A 74 -8.54 -24.59 -21.43
CA SER A 74 -7.86 -25.24 -22.54
C SER A 74 -7.30 -26.61 -22.15
N LYS A 75 -6.65 -26.70 -20.99
CA LYS A 75 -6.12 -27.99 -20.51
C LYS A 75 -7.21 -29.00 -20.21
N LYS A 76 -8.35 -28.55 -19.62
CA LYS A 76 -9.53 -29.43 -19.45
C LYS A 76 -10.00 -30.01 -20.78
N ALA A 77 -10.11 -29.17 -21.82
CA ALA A 77 -10.52 -29.63 -23.15
C ALA A 77 -9.54 -30.65 -23.74
N MET A 78 -8.23 -30.44 -23.61
CA MET A 78 -7.20 -31.37 -24.07
C MET A 78 -7.30 -32.71 -23.34
N LEU A 79 -7.50 -32.72 -22.04
CA LEU A 79 -7.64 -33.96 -21.26
C LEU A 79 -8.92 -34.74 -21.61
N ILE A 80 -10.02 -34.03 -21.87
CA ILE A 80 -11.27 -34.67 -22.36
C ILE A 80 -11.05 -35.34 -23.73
N GLN A 81 -10.31 -34.66 -24.62
CA GLN A 81 -9.97 -35.21 -25.93
C GLN A 81 -9.05 -36.42 -25.81
N GLU A 82 -8.02 -36.38 -24.97
CA GLU A 82 -7.12 -37.49 -24.67
C GLU A 82 -7.88 -38.72 -24.13
N ALA A 83 -8.88 -38.47 -23.29
CA ALA A 83 -9.72 -39.52 -22.73
C ALA A 83 -10.75 -40.12 -23.73
N SER A 84 -10.94 -39.48 -24.90
CA SER A 84 -11.98 -39.89 -25.87
C SER A 84 -11.84 -41.32 -26.39
N ASP A 85 -10.59 -41.78 -26.51
CA ASP A 85 -10.28 -43.13 -27.00
C ASP A 85 -10.47 -44.24 -25.95
N LYS A 86 -10.44 -43.85 -24.68
CA LYS A 86 -10.46 -44.77 -23.53
C LYS A 86 -11.84 -44.83 -22.83
N LEU A 87 -12.58 -43.71 -22.85
CA LEU A 87 -13.82 -43.55 -22.11
C LEU A 87 -14.98 -43.24 -23.06
N LYS A 88 -16.09 -43.97 -22.88
CA LYS A 88 -17.24 -43.89 -23.81
C LYS A 88 -18.17 -42.71 -23.49
N THR A 89 -18.37 -42.41 -22.20
CA THR A 89 -19.34 -41.39 -21.82
C THR A 89 -18.67 -40.01 -21.61
N ALA A 90 -19.40 -38.93 -21.90
CA ALA A 90 -18.93 -37.58 -21.70
C ALA A 90 -18.64 -37.28 -20.20
N GLN A 91 -19.45 -37.85 -19.31
CA GLN A 91 -19.31 -37.69 -17.88
C GLN A 91 -18.02 -38.33 -17.34
N GLU A 92 -17.67 -39.55 -17.81
CA GLU A 92 -16.43 -40.23 -17.46
C GLU A 92 -15.19 -39.42 -17.91
N ARG A 93 -15.23 -38.88 -19.14
CA ARG A 93 -14.14 -38.05 -19.68
C ARG A 93 -13.96 -36.76 -18.89
N GLU A 94 -15.05 -36.14 -18.49
CA GLU A 94 -15.01 -34.92 -17.65
C GLU A 94 -14.48 -35.25 -16.26
N SER A 95 -14.91 -36.32 -15.63
CA SER A 95 -14.40 -36.79 -14.35
C SER A 95 -12.89 -37.08 -14.39
N TYR A 96 -12.43 -37.75 -15.48
CA TYR A 96 -11.03 -38.00 -15.74
C TYR A 96 -10.22 -36.67 -15.79
N ALA A 97 -10.72 -35.70 -16.58
CA ALA A 97 -10.04 -34.41 -16.73
C ALA A 97 -9.89 -33.66 -15.40
N TYR A 98 -10.92 -33.67 -14.53
CA TYR A 98 -10.86 -33.02 -13.23
C TYR A 98 -9.95 -33.72 -12.22
N SER A 99 -9.81 -35.04 -12.30
CA SER A 99 -8.94 -35.82 -11.42
C SER A 99 -7.50 -35.91 -11.92
N HIS A 100 -7.22 -35.44 -13.14
CA HIS A 100 -5.90 -35.53 -13.73
C HIS A 100 -4.88 -34.66 -13.01
N LYS A 101 -3.67 -35.20 -12.80
CA LYS A 101 -2.59 -34.52 -12.07
C LYS A 101 -2.25 -33.15 -12.65
N ASP A 102 -2.19 -33.02 -13.97
CA ASP A 102 -1.86 -31.75 -14.62
C ASP A 102 -2.91 -30.68 -14.34
N TYR A 103 -4.21 -31.06 -14.32
CA TYR A 103 -5.28 -30.14 -14.00
C TYR A 103 -5.19 -29.65 -12.54
N LEU A 104 -4.88 -30.55 -11.61
CA LEU A 104 -4.70 -30.20 -10.20
C LEU A 104 -3.49 -29.29 -9.98
N GLN A 105 -2.41 -29.49 -10.74
CA GLN A 105 -1.24 -28.58 -10.69
C GLN A 105 -1.60 -27.17 -11.17
N ILE A 106 -2.43 -27.02 -12.19
CA ILE A 106 -2.88 -25.70 -12.65
C ILE A 106 -3.76 -25.03 -11.59
N LEU A 107 -4.61 -25.78 -10.89
CA LEU A 107 -5.42 -25.24 -9.80
C LEU A 107 -4.55 -24.73 -8.63
N GLU A 108 -3.48 -25.45 -8.30
CA GLU A 108 -2.55 -24.98 -7.26
C GLU A 108 -1.77 -23.73 -7.70
N ALA A 109 -1.32 -23.69 -8.96
CA ALA A 109 -0.68 -22.50 -9.52
C ALA A 109 -1.64 -21.29 -9.54
N LEU A 110 -2.91 -21.51 -9.90
CA LEU A 110 -3.94 -20.47 -9.89
C LEU A 110 -4.19 -19.93 -8.48
N LYS A 111 -4.25 -20.81 -7.49
CA LYS A 111 -4.39 -20.42 -6.07
C LYS A 111 -3.25 -19.46 -5.66
N ILE A 112 -2.00 -19.79 -5.98
CA ILE A 112 -0.83 -18.95 -5.68
C ILE A 112 -0.91 -17.61 -6.42
N ALA A 113 -1.34 -17.61 -7.69
CA ALA A 113 -1.48 -16.37 -8.46
C ALA A 113 -2.56 -15.44 -7.90
N VAL A 114 -3.70 -15.99 -7.47
CA VAL A 114 -4.79 -15.25 -6.81
C VAL A 114 -4.33 -14.67 -5.48
N GLU A 115 -3.62 -15.44 -4.66
CA GLU A 115 -3.08 -14.99 -3.39
C GLU A 115 -2.13 -13.80 -3.58
N LYS A 116 -1.20 -13.91 -4.54
CA LYS A 116 -0.23 -12.85 -4.85
C LYS A 116 -0.92 -11.56 -5.33
N GLU A 117 -1.87 -11.67 -6.26
CA GLU A 117 -2.64 -10.51 -6.74
C GLU A 117 -3.40 -9.84 -5.59
N THR A 118 -4.11 -10.62 -4.80
CA THR A 118 -4.93 -10.15 -3.68
C THR A 118 -4.07 -9.43 -2.64
N PHE A 119 -2.92 -10.01 -2.28
CA PHE A 119 -1.97 -9.38 -1.36
C PHE A 119 -1.49 -8.02 -1.85
N LEU A 120 -1.10 -7.92 -3.13
CA LEU A 120 -0.64 -6.67 -3.73
C LEU A 120 -1.77 -5.63 -3.79
N GLN A 121 -3.00 -6.02 -4.13
CA GLN A 121 -4.16 -5.13 -4.13
C GLN A 121 -4.42 -4.54 -2.75
N PHE A 122 -4.43 -5.36 -1.69
CA PHE A 122 -4.63 -4.88 -0.33
C PHE A 122 -3.47 -3.99 0.16
N SER A 123 -2.24 -4.31 -0.23
CA SER A 123 -1.06 -3.50 0.12
C SER A 123 -1.11 -2.11 -0.52
N ILE A 124 -1.50 -2.03 -1.78
CA ILE A 124 -1.71 -0.76 -2.50
C ILE A 124 -2.88 0.00 -1.87
N LYS A 125 -3.99 -0.68 -1.59
CA LYS A 125 -5.16 -0.07 -0.94
C LYS A 125 -4.83 0.52 0.43
N ALA A 126 -4.03 -0.16 1.23
CA ALA A 126 -3.57 0.38 2.52
C ALA A 126 -2.73 1.66 2.35
N SER A 127 -1.94 1.75 1.28
CA SER A 127 -1.16 2.95 0.96
C SER A 127 -2.04 4.11 0.46
N GLU A 128 -3.07 3.82 -0.33
CA GLU A 128 -4.08 4.81 -0.75
C GLU A 128 -4.83 5.40 0.47
N LEU A 129 -5.21 4.55 1.43
CA LEU A 129 -5.88 5.00 2.65
C LEU A 129 -5.01 5.93 3.51
N LYS A 130 -3.67 5.72 3.55
CA LYS A 130 -2.75 6.66 4.20
C LYS A 130 -2.76 8.03 3.51
N PHE A 131 -2.81 8.06 2.19
CA PHE A 131 -2.91 9.29 1.43
C PHE A 131 -4.24 10.02 1.69
N GLU A 132 -5.36 9.31 1.72
CA GLU A 132 -6.68 9.89 2.04
C GLU A 132 -6.73 10.43 3.48
N GLN A 133 -6.14 9.73 4.43
CA GLN A 133 -5.99 10.22 5.81
C GLN A 133 -5.21 11.54 5.85
N TRP A 134 -4.10 11.64 5.14
CA TRP A 134 -3.33 12.87 5.04
C TRP A 134 -4.15 14.03 4.45
N ARG A 135 -4.88 13.79 3.36
CA ARG A 135 -5.77 14.79 2.75
C ARG A 135 -6.80 15.32 3.75
N THR A 136 -7.40 14.44 4.53
CA THR A 136 -8.39 14.79 5.55
C THR A 136 -7.75 15.66 6.65
N ILE A 137 -6.57 15.30 7.13
CA ILE A 137 -5.82 16.07 8.13
C ILE A 137 -5.49 17.47 7.59
N GLN A 138 -5.02 17.59 6.36
CA GLN A 138 -4.70 18.88 5.74
C GLN A 138 -5.96 19.76 5.53
N ALA A 139 -7.08 19.15 5.18
CA ALA A 139 -8.35 19.87 5.05
C ALA A 139 -8.81 20.43 6.40
N ASN A 140 -8.78 19.63 7.47
CA ASN A 140 -9.18 20.06 8.81
C ASN A 140 -8.27 21.19 9.32
N ARG A 141 -6.95 21.09 9.14
CA ARG A 141 -5.99 22.16 9.50
C ARG A 141 -6.34 23.48 8.81
N ARG A 142 -6.65 23.46 7.52
CA ARG A 142 -7.06 24.68 6.78
C ARG A 142 -8.30 25.31 7.36
N LEU A 143 -9.29 24.54 7.77
CA LEU A 143 -10.51 25.02 8.41
C LEU A 143 -10.24 25.64 9.79
N GLU A 144 -9.33 25.04 10.57
CA GLU A 144 -8.92 25.57 11.86
C GLU A 144 -8.20 26.92 11.70
N PHE A 145 -7.25 27.04 10.80
CA PHE A 145 -6.57 28.31 10.51
C PHE A 145 -7.51 29.40 10.03
N GLY A 146 -8.51 29.08 9.21
CA GLY A 146 -9.51 30.04 8.76
C GLY A 146 -10.43 30.56 9.87
N ARG A 147 -10.67 29.77 10.93
CA ARG A 147 -11.47 30.18 12.09
C ARG A 147 -10.71 31.12 13.04
N TYR A 148 -9.43 30.90 13.24
CA TYR A 148 -8.60 31.68 14.18
C TYR A 148 -7.93 32.90 13.52
N GLY A 149 -7.88 32.98 12.19
CA GLY A 149 -7.28 34.10 11.46
C GLY A 149 -8.20 35.30 11.22
N ASN A 150 -9.50 35.18 11.55
CA ASN A 150 -10.51 36.27 11.38
C ASN A 150 -10.88 36.96 12.70
N ASN A 151 -10.15 36.75 13.77
CA ASN A 151 -10.21 37.52 15.03
C ASN A 151 -8.96 38.37 15.15
#